data_08d3183b7b3abccc8cf02b1cddb65e78
#
_entry.id   08d3183b7b3abccc8cf02b1cddb65e78
#
_cell.length_a   1.000
_cell.length_b   1.000
_cell.length_c   1.000
_cell.angle_alpha   90.00
_cell.angle_beta   90.00
_cell.angle_gamma   90.00
#
_symmetry.space_group_name_H-M   'P 1'
#
loop_
_entity.id
_entity.type
_entity.pdbx_description
1 polymer ?
#
loop_
_entity_poly.entity_id
_entity_poly.type
_entity_poly.pdbx_seq_one_letter_code
_entity_poly.pdbx_strand_id
1 'polypeptide(L)'
;FAGELEGVGFDPCLTLMAALKPLCTPPFVTRTDVDDALAWIADDSSKPDRGTEACWVAQASPAWSVKYLNSDSEAIAAMMLPMLCDRLGITNAKVRYATAHRWRYAKVSQPLEKPFICNTSRTLYAGGDWCLGARLEAAWTSGDSIARDILGLA
;
A
#
# COMPACT_ATOMS: atom_id res chain seq x y z
N PHE A 1 16.73 -20.63 9.24
CA PHE A 1 15.53 -19.82 9.45
C PHE A 1 15.59 -18.52 8.61
N ALA A 2 16.58 -17.64 8.81
CA ALA A 2 16.71 -16.40 8.06
C ALA A 2 16.94 -16.61 6.54
N GLY A 3 17.67 -17.63 6.15
CA GLY A 3 17.93 -17.94 4.74
C GLY A 3 16.67 -18.30 3.93
N GLU A 4 15.60 -18.74 4.59
CA GLU A 4 14.31 -18.99 3.91
C GLU A 4 13.64 -17.69 3.43
N LEU A 5 14.01 -16.54 4.00
CA LEU A 5 13.46 -15.23 3.63
C LEU A 5 14.12 -14.61 2.39
N GLU A 6 15.27 -15.11 1.95
CA GLU A 6 16.02 -14.52 0.82
C GLU A 6 15.24 -14.54 -0.50
N GLY A 7 14.27 -15.44 -0.64
CA GLY A 7 13.40 -15.52 -1.81
C GLY A 7 12.18 -14.60 -1.77
N VAL A 8 11.88 -13.96 -0.64
CA VAL A 8 10.69 -13.12 -0.50
C VAL A 8 10.93 -11.73 -1.11
N GLY A 9 10.14 -11.37 -2.09
CA GLY A 9 10.21 -10.09 -2.76
C GLY A 9 9.06 -9.14 -2.40
N PHE A 10 9.37 -7.83 -2.36
CA PHE A 10 8.39 -6.78 -2.14
C PHE A 10 8.53 -5.67 -3.16
N ASP A 11 7.42 -5.22 -3.69
CA ASP A 11 7.36 -3.99 -4.46
C ASP A 11 7.21 -2.79 -3.52
N PRO A 12 7.90 -1.68 -3.79
CA PRO A 12 7.66 -0.43 -3.08
C PRO A 12 6.38 0.26 -3.57
N CYS A 13 5.83 1.12 -2.72
CA CYS A 13 4.74 2.02 -3.08
C CYS A 13 5.01 3.42 -2.57
N LEU A 14 5.04 4.40 -3.46
CA LEU A 14 5.02 5.81 -3.11
C LEU A 14 3.56 6.26 -3.07
N THR A 15 3.16 6.84 -1.94
CA THR A 15 1.77 7.20 -1.67
C THR A 15 1.67 8.69 -1.40
N LEU A 16 0.85 9.39 -2.18
CA LEU A 16 0.47 10.78 -1.93
C LEU A 16 -0.81 10.81 -1.10
N MET A 17 -0.82 11.63 -0.06
CA MET A 17 -1.99 12.00 0.73
C MET A 17 -2.24 13.49 0.55
N ALA A 18 -3.44 13.88 0.12
CA ALA A 18 -3.79 15.26 -0.15
C ALA A 18 -5.12 15.65 0.49
N ALA A 19 -5.14 16.78 1.19
CA ALA A 19 -6.36 17.45 1.64
C ALA A 19 -6.71 18.58 0.67
N LEU A 20 -7.93 18.58 0.17
CA LEU A 20 -8.42 19.51 -0.82
C LEU A 20 -9.54 20.38 -0.25
N LYS A 21 -9.82 21.51 -0.89
CA LYS A 21 -11.10 22.18 -0.71
C LYS A 21 -12.21 21.25 -1.21
N PRO A 22 -13.39 21.20 -0.57
CA PRO A 22 -14.47 20.34 -0.98
C PRO A 22 -14.77 20.47 -2.47
N LEU A 23 -14.96 19.33 -3.13
CA LEU A 23 -15.40 19.25 -4.51
C LEU A 23 -16.93 19.18 -4.54
N CYS A 24 -17.57 19.89 -5.48
CA CYS A 24 -19.03 19.84 -5.62
C CYS A 24 -19.52 18.41 -5.92
N THR A 25 -18.77 17.71 -6.77
CA THR A 25 -19.03 16.31 -7.12
C THR A 25 -17.67 15.66 -7.40
N PRO A 26 -17.22 14.71 -6.57
CA PRO A 26 -16.04 13.91 -6.86
C PRO A 26 -16.25 13.12 -8.16
N PRO A 27 -15.25 13.05 -9.05
CA PRO A 27 -15.39 12.33 -10.33
C PRO A 27 -15.50 10.80 -10.15
N PHE A 28 -15.04 10.28 -9.03
CA PHE A 28 -15.09 8.86 -8.64
C PHE A 28 -14.83 8.74 -7.14
N VAL A 29 -15.16 7.59 -6.57
CA VAL A 29 -14.79 7.22 -5.18
C VAL A 29 -13.43 6.52 -5.18
N THR A 30 -13.24 5.59 -6.12
CA THR A 30 -11.97 4.89 -6.34
C THR A 30 -11.71 4.78 -7.84
N ARG A 31 -10.43 4.78 -8.20
CA ARG A 31 -9.98 4.51 -9.57
C ARG A 31 -8.75 3.60 -9.49
N THR A 32 -8.74 2.55 -10.30
CA THR A 32 -7.60 1.67 -10.48
C THR A 32 -7.18 1.69 -11.95
N ASP A 33 -5.89 1.91 -12.20
CA ASP A 33 -5.29 1.90 -13.52
C ASP A 33 -3.85 1.39 -13.37
N VAL A 34 -3.65 0.10 -13.56
CA VAL A 34 -2.37 -0.57 -13.27
C VAL A 34 -1.22 -0.12 -14.17
N ASP A 35 -1.54 0.42 -15.34
CA ASP A 35 -0.57 0.88 -16.33
C ASP A 35 -0.23 2.38 -16.17
N ASP A 36 -0.97 3.10 -15.31
CA ASP A 36 -0.70 4.51 -15.02
C ASP A 36 0.40 4.67 -13.95
N ALA A 37 1.04 5.82 -13.94
CA ALA A 37 1.94 6.24 -12.86
C ALA A 37 1.23 6.23 -11.50
N LEU A 38 -0.03 6.68 -11.44
CA LEU A 38 -0.93 6.55 -10.29
C LEU A 38 -1.82 5.32 -10.48
N ALA A 39 -1.37 4.16 -10.01
CA ALA A 39 -2.07 2.89 -10.20
C ALA A 39 -3.37 2.78 -9.40
N TRP A 40 -3.52 3.54 -8.32
CA TRP A 40 -4.72 3.55 -7.51
C TRP A 40 -4.94 4.91 -6.86
N ILE A 41 -6.20 5.38 -6.89
CA ILE A 41 -6.62 6.63 -6.27
C ILE A 41 -7.93 6.38 -5.54
N ALA A 42 -8.08 6.95 -4.34
CA ALA A 42 -9.32 6.88 -3.57
C ALA A 42 -9.64 8.17 -2.86
N ASP A 43 -10.94 8.47 -2.79
CA ASP A 43 -11.53 9.46 -1.88
C ASP A 43 -11.61 8.85 -0.47
N ASP A 44 -10.67 9.18 0.40
CA ASP A 44 -10.65 8.68 1.79
C ASP A 44 -11.81 9.25 2.62
N SER A 45 -12.34 10.42 2.24
CA SER A 45 -13.50 11.03 2.90
C SER A 45 -14.83 10.30 2.63
N SER A 46 -14.87 9.42 1.64
CA SER A 46 -16.04 8.57 1.37
C SER A 46 -16.26 7.45 2.39
N LYS A 47 -15.28 7.18 3.26
CA LYS A 47 -15.37 6.15 4.30
C LYS A 47 -16.30 6.59 5.43
N PRO A 48 -16.94 5.63 6.13
CA PRO A 48 -17.77 5.93 7.31
C PRO A 48 -16.98 6.72 8.38
N ASP A 49 -17.67 7.59 9.09
CA ASP A 49 -17.14 8.37 10.23
C ASP A 49 -15.96 9.31 9.89
N ARG A 50 -15.80 9.66 8.60
CA ARG A 50 -14.85 10.69 8.17
C ARG A 50 -15.48 12.08 8.28
N GLY A 51 -14.62 13.08 8.53
CA GLY A 51 -15.04 14.49 8.53
C GLY A 51 -15.39 15.02 7.13
N THR A 52 -15.71 16.31 7.07
CA THR A 52 -16.11 17.01 5.82
C THR A 52 -14.93 17.40 4.91
N GLU A 53 -13.71 17.14 5.31
CA GLU A 53 -12.52 17.45 4.53
C GLU A 53 -12.38 16.49 3.35
N ALA A 54 -12.17 17.02 2.16
CA ALA A 54 -11.93 16.21 0.96
C ALA A 54 -10.49 15.65 0.98
N CYS A 55 -10.33 14.42 1.48
CA CYS A 55 -9.04 13.75 1.61
C CYS A 55 -8.88 12.67 0.54
N TRP A 56 -7.78 12.74 -0.18
CA TRP A 56 -7.46 11.82 -1.27
C TRP A 56 -6.16 11.09 -1.03
N VAL A 57 -6.14 9.81 -1.38
CA VAL A 57 -4.95 8.98 -1.36
C VAL A 57 -4.68 8.50 -2.77
N ALA A 58 -3.45 8.69 -3.25
CA ALA A 58 -3.01 8.17 -4.54
C ALA A 58 -1.76 7.31 -4.35
N GLN A 59 -1.78 6.10 -4.89
CA GLN A 59 -0.68 5.15 -4.85
C GLN A 59 -0.05 5.03 -6.24
N ALA A 60 1.27 5.21 -6.29
CA ALA A 60 2.02 5.01 -7.51
C ALA A 60 2.17 3.52 -7.85
N SER A 61 2.32 3.23 -9.14
CA SER A 61 2.65 1.89 -9.61
C SER A 61 4.02 1.42 -9.09
N PRO A 62 4.28 0.11 -9.00
CA PRO A 62 5.59 -0.42 -8.61
C PRO A 62 6.72 0.14 -9.46
N ALA A 63 6.57 0.19 -10.78
CA ALA A 63 7.58 0.70 -11.70
C ALA A 63 7.92 2.18 -11.43
N TRP A 64 6.89 3.03 -11.24
CA TRP A 64 7.09 4.43 -10.89
C TRP A 64 7.72 4.58 -9.50
N SER A 65 7.28 3.77 -8.54
CA SER A 65 7.79 3.77 -7.17
C SER A 65 9.27 3.37 -7.11
N VAL A 66 9.69 2.36 -7.86
CA VAL A 66 11.12 1.95 -7.98
C VAL A 66 11.95 3.10 -8.54
N LYS A 67 11.48 3.74 -9.62
CA LYS A 67 12.19 4.84 -10.28
C LYS A 67 12.50 6.00 -9.35
N TYR A 68 11.57 6.36 -8.47
CA TYR A 68 11.69 7.51 -7.58
C TYR A 68 11.87 7.14 -6.10
N LEU A 69 12.23 5.89 -5.81
CA LEU A 69 12.29 5.33 -4.45
C LEU A 69 13.18 6.12 -3.50
N ASN A 70 14.25 6.72 -4.02
CA ASN A 70 15.25 7.43 -3.21
C ASN A 70 15.07 8.96 -3.23
N SER A 71 14.05 9.47 -3.92
CA SER A 71 13.70 10.90 -3.87
C SER A 71 13.17 11.25 -2.47
N ASP A 72 13.32 12.49 -2.06
CA ASP A 72 12.73 12.96 -0.81
C ASP A 72 11.20 13.09 -0.90
N SER A 73 10.54 13.15 0.25
CA SER A 73 9.08 13.17 0.36
C SER A 73 8.46 14.39 -0.33
N GLU A 74 9.13 15.55 -0.27
CA GLU A 74 8.66 16.78 -0.90
C GLU A 74 8.71 16.68 -2.42
N ALA A 75 9.81 16.15 -2.97
CA ALA A 75 9.94 15.92 -4.41
C ALA A 75 8.91 14.91 -4.91
N ILE A 76 8.68 13.81 -4.18
CA ILE A 76 7.64 12.82 -4.51
C ILE A 76 6.26 13.50 -4.53
N ALA A 77 5.92 14.27 -3.50
CA ALA A 77 4.64 14.98 -3.44
C ALA A 77 4.50 15.98 -4.59
N ALA A 78 5.55 16.74 -4.91
CA ALA A 78 5.56 17.69 -6.02
C ALA A 78 5.35 17.03 -7.38
N MET A 79 5.85 15.81 -7.59
CA MET A 79 5.64 15.05 -8.82
C MET A 79 4.24 14.41 -8.88
N MET A 80 3.74 13.85 -7.78
CA MET A 80 2.47 13.11 -7.78
C MET A 80 1.24 14.04 -7.74
N LEU A 81 1.35 15.20 -7.09
CA LEU A 81 0.22 16.10 -6.91
C LEU A 81 -0.39 16.63 -8.22
N PRO A 82 0.39 17.09 -9.22
CA PRO A 82 -0.18 17.47 -10.52
C PRO A 82 -0.90 16.32 -11.21
N MET A 83 -0.38 15.10 -11.13
CA MET A 83 -1.04 13.92 -11.69
C MET A 83 -2.39 13.65 -11.01
N LEU A 84 -2.46 13.75 -9.68
CA LEU A 84 -3.72 13.61 -8.95
C LEU A 84 -4.72 14.71 -9.35
N CYS A 85 -4.28 15.98 -9.41
CA CYS A 85 -5.13 17.10 -9.82
C CYS A 85 -5.71 16.89 -11.22
N ASP A 86 -4.91 16.41 -12.16
CA ASP A 86 -5.36 16.07 -13.52
C ASP A 86 -6.45 14.99 -13.50
N ARG A 87 -6.25 13.91 -12.75
CA ARG A 87 -7.24 12.82 -12.61
C ARG A 87 -8.55 13.27 -11.96
N LEU A 88 -8.49 14.28 -11.09
CA LEU A 88 -9.66 14.87 -10.43
C LEU A 88 -10.29 16.03 -11.23
N GLY A 89 -9.66 16.49 -12.32
CA GLY A 89 -10.12 17.64 -13.10
C GLY A 89 -10.05 18.97 -12.32
N ILE A 90 -9.06 19.13 -11.43
CA ILE A 90 -8.91 20.31 -10.56
C ILE A 90 -7.57 21.01 -10.77
N THR A 91 -7.49 22.25 -10.32
CA THR A 91 -6.25 23.01 -10.27
C THR A 91 -5.59 22.93 -8.88
N ASN A 92 -4.29 23.19 -8.81
CA ASN A 92 -3.54 23.24 -7.53
C ASN A 92 -4.11 24.24 -6.51
N ALA A 93 -4.86 25.25 -6.94
CA ALA A 93 -5.53 26.20 -6.04
C ALA A 93 -6.59 25.54 -5.13
N LYS A 94 -7.02 24.33 -5.43
CA LYS A 94 -7.90 23.53 -4.57
C LYS A 94 -7.15 22.76 -3.47
N VAL A 95 -5.83 22.62 -3.57
CA VAL A 95 -5.02 21.88 -2.60
C VAL A 95 -4.78 22.72 -1.35
N ARG A 96 -5.06 22.14 -0.18
CA ARG A 96 -4.77 22.74 1.14
C ARG A 96 -3.47 22.18 1.73
N TYR A 97 -3.27 20.88 1.56
CA TYR A 97 -2.12 20.16 2.08
C TYR A 97 -1.82 18.96 1.20
N ALA A 98 -0.56 18.63 1.02
CA ALA A 98 -0.14 17.41 0.37
C ALA A 98 1.16 16.91 0.98
N THR A 99 1.27 15.62 1.19
CA THR A 99 2.48 14.95 1.66
C THR A 99 2.60 13.58 1.00
N ALA A 100 3.84 13.11 0.82
CA ALA A 100 4.07 11.77 0.32
C ALA A 100 4.73 10.88 1.36
N HIS A 101 4.38 9.61 1.34
CA HIS A 101 4.99 8.58 2.13
C HIS A 101 5.59 7.49 1.25
N ARG A 102 6.69 6.92 1.71
CA ARG A 102 7.43 5.84 1.04
C ARG A 102 7.25 4.54 1.79
N TRP A 103 6.51 3.62 1.19
CA TRP A 103 6.43 2.24 1.64
C TRP A 103 7.47 1.43 0.88
N ARG A 104 8.60 1.14 1.49
CA ARG A 104 9.70 0.43 0.83
C ARG A 104 9.38 -1.03 0.58
N TYR A 105 8.63 -1.64 1.48
CA TYR A 105 8.17 -3.04 1.43
C TYR A 105 6.64 -3.04 1.51
N ALA A 106 5.98 -2.61 0.42
CA ALA A 106 4.56 -2.31 0.44
C ALA A 106 3.68 -3.48 0.04
N LYS A 107 4.06 -4.19 -0.99
CA LYS A 107 3.25 -5.26 -1.56
C LYS A 107 4.15 -6.44 -1.90
N VAL A 108 3.78 -7.60 -1.42
CA VAL A 108 4.48 -8.84 -1.78
C VAL A 108 4.37 -9.06 -3.28
N SER A 109 5.52 -9.16 -3.94
CA SER A 109 5.63 -9.52 -5.36
C SER A 109 6.11 -10.95 -5.56
N GLN A 110 6.87 -11.48 -4.59
CA GLN A 110 7.34 -12.86 -4.59
C GLN A 110 7.11 -13.46 -3.21
N PRO A 111 6.01 -14.21 -2.99
CA PRO A 111 5.70 -14.82 -1.69
C PRO A 111 6.63 -15.99 -1.38
N LEU A 112 6.69 -16.35 -0.09
CA LEU A 112 7.43 -17.50 0.41
C LEU A 112 6.86 -18.86 -0.07
N GLU A 113 5.58 -18.89 -0.44
CA GLU A 113 4.81 -20.11 -0.83
C GLU A 113 4.66 -21.14 0.30
N LYS A 114 4.84 -20.73 1.55
CA LYS A 114 4.59 -21.51 2.76
C LYS A 114 3.77 -20.66 3.73
N PRO A 115 2.88 -21.23 4.54
CA PRO A 115 2.00 -20.45 5.41
C PRO A 115 2.77 -19.69 6.51
N PHE A 116 3.90 -20.19 6.96
CA PHE A 116 4.78 -19.56 7.94
C PHE A 116 6.17 -20.17 7.90
N ILE A 117 7.09 -19.58 8.65
CA ILE A 117 8.40 -20.17 9.00
C ILE A 117 8.53 -20.27 10.51
N CYS A 118 9.29 -21.27 10.97
CA CYS A 118 9.64 -21.42 12.38
C CYS A 118 11.07 -21.94 12.54
N ASN A 119 11.66 -21.72 13.71
CA ASN A 119 12.93 -22.34 14.06
C ASN A 119 12.75 -23.84 14.38
N THR A 120 13.84 -24.59 14.40
CA THR A 120 13.84 -26.04 14.64
C THR A 120 13.20 -26.44 15.98
N SER A 121 13.35 -25.62 17.01
CA SER A 121 12.75 -25.86 18.33
C SER A 121 11.28 -25.43 18.43
N ARG A 122 10.69 -24.87 17.37
CA ARG A 122 9.31 -24.36 17.33
C ARG A 122 8.98 -23.37 18.45
N THR A 123 9.96 -22.54 18.82
CA THR A 123 9.81 -21.49 19.84
C THR A 123 9.74 -20.09 19.26
N LEU A 124 10.07 -19.96 17.96
CA LEU A 124 9.99 -18.71 17.20
C LEU A 124 9.28 -18.97 15.88
N TYR A 125 8.24 -18.20 15.62
CA TYR A 125 7.45 -18.24 14.40
C TYR A 125 7.44 -16.87 13.73
N ALA A 126 7.39 -16.86 12.40
CA ALA A 126 7.14 -15.65 11.63
C ALA A 126 6.19 -15.95 10.47
N GLY A 127 5.23 -15.07 10.29
CA GLY A 127 4.21 -15.18 9.24
C GLY A 127 3.59 -13.83 8.92
N GLY A 128 2.78 -13.82 7.86
CA GLY A 128 2.11 -12.64 7.35
C GLY A 128 1.63 -12.88 5.92
N ASP A 129 1.13 -11.83 5.27
CA ASP A 129 0.75 -11.88 3.86
C ASP A 129 1.91 -12.29 2.95
N TRP A 130 3.14 -11.91 3.29
CA TRP A 130 4.36 -12.25 2.56
C TRP A 130 4.62 -13.77 2.45
N CYS A 131 3.94 -14.56 3.26
CA CYS A 131 4.01 -16.01 3.18
C CYS A 131 3.27 -16.56 1.97
N LEU A 132 2.08 -16.02 1.65
CA LEU A 132 1.13 -16.61 0.70
C LEU A 132 0.69 -15.66 -0.42
N GLY A 133 0.88 -14.34 -0.26
CA GLY A 133 0.56 -13.35 -1.27
C GLY A 133 -0.04 -12.06 -0.71
N ALA A 134 -0.01 -10.99 -1.50
CA ALA A 134 -0.35 -9.63 -1.11
C ALA A 134 -1.88 -9.42 -0.92
N ARG A 135 -2.46 -10.03 0.09
CA ARG A 135 -3.88 -9.90 0.43
C ARG A 135 -4.13 -10.21 1.91
N LEU A 136 -5.19 -9.63 2.46
CA LEU A 136 -5.55 -9.75 3.87
C LEU A 136 -5.78 -11.21 4.30
N GLU A 137 -6.44 -11.99 3.44
CA GLU A 137 -6.71 -13.40 3.69
C GLU A 137 -5.44 -14.24 3.80
N ALA A 138 -4.38 -13.88 3.08
CA ALA A 138 -3.09 -14.54 3.18
C ALA A 138 -2.45 -14.33 4.56
N ALA A 139 -2.52 -13.11 5.09
CA ALA A 139 -2.06 -12.80 6.44
C ALA A 139 -2.87 -13.58 7.50
N TRP A 140 -4.18 -13.63 7.36
CA TRP A 140 -5.06 -14.39 8.26
C TRP A 140 -4.75 -15.89 8.21
N THR A 141 -4.64 -16.48 7.01
CA THR A 141 -4.33 -17.90 6.81
C THR A 141 -2.96 -18.24 7.42
N SER A 142 -1.98 -17.36 7.26
CA SER A 142 -0.66 -17.52 7.86
C SER A 142 -0.75 -17.57 9.40
N GLY A 143 -1.49 -16.65 10.00
CA GLY A 143 -1.69 -16.60 11.46
C GLY A 143 -2.45 -17.81 11.99
N ASP A 144 -3.52 -18.26 11.33
CA ASP A 144 -4.28 -19.47 11.68
C ASP A 144 -3.38 -20.72 11.61
N SER A 145 -2.54 -20.82 10.58
CA SER A 145 -1.60 -21.94 10.43
C SER A 145 -0.57 -21.98 11.55
N ILE A 146 -0.04 -20.84 11.99
CA ILE A 146 0.86 -20.74 13.15
C ILE A 146 0.12 -21.21 14.41
N ALA A 147 -1.10 -20.74 14.64
CA ALA A 147 -1.88 -21.10 15.82
C ALA A 147 -2.16 -22.60 15.87
N ARG A 148 -2.54 -23.21 14.76
CA ARG A 148 -2.75 -24.67 14.65
C ARG A 148 -1.49 -25.46 14.95
N ASP A 149 -0.35 -25.04 14.39
CA ASP A 149 0.93 -25.69 14.64
C ASP A 149 1.34 -25.64 16.12
N ILE A 150 1.18 -24.49 16.78
CA ILE A 150 1.47 -24.34 18.22
C ILE A 150 0.53 -25.22 19.07
N LEU A 151 -0.73 -25.35 18.67
CA LEU A 151 -1.74 -26.13 19.40
C LEU A 151 -1.72 -27.64 19.04
N GLY A 152 -0.88 -28.06 18.10
CA GLY A 152 -0.86 -29.43 17.61
C GLY A 152 -2.15 -29.87 16.87
N LEU A 153 -2.85 -28.91 16.29
CA LEU A 153 -4.07 -29.10 15.50
C LEU A 153 -3.70 -29.21 14.01
N ALA A 154 -3.20 -30.34 13.60
CA ALA A 154 -2.88 -30.57 12.18
C ALA A 154 -4.15 -30.85 11.35
#